data_16a5f0452ce3f31a709cb2b3b2ef2683
#
_entry.id   16a5f0452ce3f31a709cb2b3b2ef2683
#
_cell.length_a   1.000
_cell.length_b   1.000
_cell.length_c   1.000
_cell.angle_alpha   90.00
_cell.angle_beta   90.00
_cell.angle_gamma   90.00
#
_symmetry.space_group_name_H-M   'P 1'
#
loop_
_entity.id
_entity.type
_entity.pdbx_description
1 polymer ?
#
loop_
_entity_poly.entity_id
_entity_poly.type
_entity_poly.pdbx_seq_one_letter_code
_entity_poly.pdbx_strand_id
1 'polypeptide(L)'
;MNAEEWVCPLLGVEPDAFNHDTEEFSAIAATLMRHNAISNTLSTAPESFEPLFLRNADGDADARPWCMGFYAVMKLRLMAWSRLLTPRTIEHGLLLPILFHCVDDTGHPVLGPRLRGPDMPFFAREAWRDIPAVVEAMRQFWMPTRFTNGAS
;
A
#
# COMPACT_ATOMS: atom_id res chain seq x y z
N MET A 1 9.76 13.29 -0.38
CA MET A 1 9.56 12.82 1.01
C MET A 1 10.81 12.06 1.40
N ASN A 2 11.51 12.50 2.43
CA ASN A 2 12.69 11.79 2.91
C ASN A 2 12.26 10.55 3.74
N ALA A 3 13.22 9.67 4.10
CA ALA A 3 12.90 8.44 4.81
C ALA A 3 12.25 8.70 6.19
N GLU A 4 12.72 9.69 6.92
CA GLU A 4 12.20 10.02 8.26
C GLU A 4 10.72 10.43 8.22
N GLU A 5 10.30 11.16 7.16
CA GLU A 5 8.92 11.67 7.02
C GLU A 5 7.86 10.57 6.89
N TRP A 6 8.23 9.36 6.48
CA TRP A 6 7.28 8.27 6.32
C TRP A 6 7.59 7.05 7.20
N VAL A 7 8.87 6.75 7.47
CA VAL A 7 9.25 5.60 8.30
C VAL A 7 8.88 5.84 9.75
N CYS A 8 9.21 7.01 10.31
CA CYS A 8 8.92 7.31 11.70
C CYS A 8 7.41 7.26 12.01
N PRO A 9 6.52 7.93 11.28
CA PRO A 9 5.08 7.80 11.52
C PRO A 9 4.54 6.38 11.30
N LEU A 10 5.13 5.63 10.35
CA LEU A 10 4.70 4.26 10.06
C LEU A 10 5.03 3.30 11.20
N LEU A 11 6.21 3.43 11.77
CA LEU A 11 6.70 2.57 12.86
C LEU A 11 6.34 3.11 14.25
N GLY A 12 5.83 4.35 14.34
CA GLY A 12 5.55 5.01 15.62
C GLY A 12 6.81 5.31 16.43
N VAL A 13 7.91 5.64 15.73
CA VAL A 13 9.21 5.96 16.34
C VAL A 13 9.59 7.43 16.12
N GLU A 14 10.42 7.96 16.98
CA GLU A 14 10.93 9.32 16.86
C GLU A 14 12.11 9.40 15.86
N PRO A 15 12.42 10.58 15.29
CA PRO A 15 13.52 10.74 14.34
C PRO A 15 14.91 10.36 14.89
N ASP A 16 15.14 10.44 16.19
CA ASP A 16 16.38 10.03 16.83
C ASP A 16 16.62 8.51 16.81
N ALA A 17 15.56 7.72 16.55
CA ALA A 17 15.66 6.27 16.33
C ALA A 17 16.52 5.89 15.09
N PHE A 18 16.87 6.85 14.24
CA PHE A 18 17.83 6.64 13.14
C PHE A 18 19.29 6.52 13.64
N ASN A 19 19.57 6.73 14.93
CA ASN A 19 20.86 6.44 15.50
C ASN A 19 21.12 4.94 15.59
N HIS A 20 22.31 4.49 15.21
CA HIS A 20 22.68 3.08 15.15
C HIS A 20 22.63 2.35 16.52
N ASP A 21 22.65 3.10 17.61
CA ASP A 21 22.67 2.55 18.97
C ASP A 21 21.26 2.32 19.55
N THR A 22 20.19 2.52 18.76
CA THR A 22 18.82 2.31 19.20
C THR A 22 18.29 0.95 18.75
N GLU A 23 17.40 0.34 19.54
CA GLU A 23 16.74 -0.93 19.18
C GLU A 23 15.84 -0.76 17.95
N GLU A 24 15.22 0.40 17.81
CA GLU A 24 14.35 0.77 16.69
C GLU A 24 15.11 0.84 15.37
N PHE A 25 16.42 1.09 15.39
CA PHE A 25 17.24 1.17 14.19
C PHE A 25 17.15 -0.09 13.33
N SER A 26 17.10 -1.26 13.93
CA SER A 26 16.98 -2.53 13.21
C SER A 26 15.65 -2.60 12.43
N ALA A 27 14.54 -2.13 13.03
CA ALA A 27 13.23 -2.08 12.36
C ALA A 27 13.21 -1.06 11.24
N ILE A 28 13.83 0.10 11.45
CA ILE A 28 14.00 1.15 10.43
C ILE A 28 14.81 0.60 9.25
N ALA A 29 15.95 -0.01 9.53
CA ALA A 29 16.83 -0.58 8.50
C ALA A 29 16.10 -1.67 7.69
N ALA A 30 15.40 -2.59 8.34
CA ALA A 30 14.62 -3.63 7.67
C ALA A 30 13.52 -3.04 6.79
N THR A 31 12.82 -2.01 7.25
CA THR A 31 11.78 -1.30 6.50
C THR A 31 12.35 -0.63 5.25
N LEU A 32 13.48 0.07 5.37
CA LEU A 32 14.17 0.71 4.25
C LEU A 32 14.70 -0.31 3.24
N MET A 33 15.30 -1.41 3.72
CA MET A 33 15.77 -2.49 2.85
C MET A 33 14.60 -3.12 2.07
N ARG A 34 13.47 -3.35 2.73
CA ARG A 34 12.27 -3.87 2.06
C ARG A 34 11.71 -2.89 1.03
N HIS A 35 11.64 -1.61 1.37
CA HIS A 35 11.24 -0.55 0.45
C HIS A 35 12.14 -0.54 -0.80
N ASN A 36 13.45 -0.60 -0.62
CA ASN A 36 14.40 -0.60 -1.73
C ASN A 36 14.28 -1.88 -2.58
N ALA A 37 14.08 -3.04 -1.97
CA ALA A 37 13.86 -4.30 -2.69
C ALA A 37 12.59 -4.24 -3.54
N ILE A 38 11.47 -3.74 -3.00
CA ILE A 38 10.22 -3.54 -3.74
C ILE A 38 10.44 -2.56 -4.90
N SER A 39 11.09 -1.44 -4.63
CA SER A 39 11.38 -0.40 -5.64
C SER A 39 12.21 -0.96 -6.79
N ASN A 40 13.22 -1.76 -6.48
CA ASN A 40 14.06 -2.43 -7.47
C ASN A 40 13.26 -3.44 -8.29
N THR A 41 12.49 -4.32 -7.63
CA THR A 41 11.64 -5.30 -8.32
C THR A 41 10.67 -4.63 -9.29
N LEU A 42 9.93 -3.62 -8.82
CA LEU A 42 8.98 -2.88 -9.67
C LEU A 42 9.66 -2.12 -10.82
N SER A 43 10.96 -1.83 -10.72
CA SER A 43 11.70 -1.12 -11.77
C SER A 43 12.30 -2.06 -12.81
N THR A 44 12.67 -3.28 -12.43
CA THR A 44 13.44 -4.20 -13.28
C THR A 44 12.64 -5.42 -13.75
N ALA A 45 11.71 -5.91 -12.92
CA ALA A 45 10.90 -7.10 -13.17
C ALA A 45 9.54 -6.98 -12.46
N PRO A 46 8.68 -6.01 -12.86
CA PRO A 46 7.43 -5.74 -12.15
C PRO A 46 6.47 -6.93 -12.09
N GLU A 47 6.54 -7.82 -13.06
CA GLU A 47 5.76 -9.08 -13.11
C GLU A 47 6.14 -10.06 -11.99
N SER A 48 7.31 -9.91 -11.37
CA SER A 48 7.76 -10.73 -10.25
C SER A 48 7.44 -10.12 -8.89
N PHE A 49 6.70 -9.00 -8.85
CA PHE A 49 6.31 -8.39 -7.59
C PHE A 49 5.26 -9.23 -6.87
N GLU A 50 5.61 -9.67 -5.66
CA GLU A 50 4.72 -10.40 -4.77
C GLU A 50 4.56 -9.65 -3.44
N PRO A 51 3.32 -9.20 -3.10
CA PRO A 51 3.04 -8.67 -1.77
C PRO A 51 3.23 -9.74 -0.69
N LEU A 52 3.76 -9.34 0.46
CA LEU A 52 3.88 -10.24 1.62
C LEU A 52 2.52 -10.35 2.32
N PHE A 53 1.68 -11.23 1.82
CA PHE A 53 0.44 -11.57 2.52
C PHE A 53 0.71 -12.58 3.63
N LEU A 54 -0.04 -12.46 4.72
CA LEU A 54 -0.12 -13.53 5.70
C LEU A 54 -0.83 -14.73 5.10
N ARG A 55 -0.53 -15.93 5.62
CA ARG A 55 -1.26 -17.14 5.29
C ARG A 55 -2.00 -17.62 6.53
N ASN A 56 -3.29 -17.93 6.37
CA ASN A 56 -4.06 -18.57 7.44
C ASN A 56 -3.70 -20.07 7.56
N ALA A 57 -4.30 -20.76 8.51
CA ALA A 57 -4.03 -22.18 8.74
C ALA A 57 -4.37 -23.06 7.53
N ASP A 58 -5.31 -22.66 6.68
CA ASP A 58 -5.73 -23.37 5.48
C ASP A 58 -4.85 -23.03 4.25
N GLY A 59 -3.87 -22.13 4.43
CA GLY A 59 -2.96 -21.68 3.38
C GLY A 59 -3.51 -20.54 2.52
N ASP A 60 -4.72 -20.07 2.78
CA ASP A 60 -5.31 -18.93 2.06
C ASP A 60 -4.61 -17.62 2.41
N ALA A 61 -4.52 -16.73 1.43
CA ALA A 61 -3.91 -15.44 1.63
C ALA A 61 -4.82 -14.50 2.44
N ASP A 62 -4.27 -13.94 3.52
CA ASP A 62 -4.85 -12.82 4.23
C ASP A 62 -4.16 -11.53 3.82
N ALA A 63 -4.80 -10.76 2.95
CA ALA A 63 -4.28 -9.49 2.44
C ALA A 63 -4.59 -8.30 3.35
N ARG A 64 -5.45 -8.45 4.36
CA ARG A 64 -5.90 -7.33 5.22
C ARG A 64 -4.74 -6.61 5.88
N PRO A 65 -3.77 -7.27 6.55
CA PRO A 65 -2.65 -6.56 7.20
C PRO A 65 -1.81 -5.76 6.21
N TRP A 66 -1.56 -6.30 5.02
CA TRP A 66 -0.82 -5.62 3.97
C TRP A 66 -1.59 -4.39 3.45
N CYS A 67 -2.88 -4.54 3.17
CA CYS A 67 -3.73 -3.45 2.68
C CYS A 67 -3.93 -2.35 3.72
N MET A 68 -4.06 -2.71 5.00
CA MET A 68 -4.12 -1.73 6.10
C MET A 68 -2.81 -0.96 6.25
N GLY A 69 -1.66 -1.63 6.07
CA GLY A 69 -0.35 -0.97 6.02
C GLY A 69 -0.23 0.00 4.84
N PHE A 70 -0.66 -0.41 3.65
CA PHE A 70 -0.73 0.45 2.48
C PHE A 70 -1.60 1.69 2.75
N TYR A 71 -2.78 1.50 3.33
CA TYR A 71 -3.68 2.59 3.70
C TYR A 71 -3.06 3.53 4.75
N ALA A 72 -2.33 3.00 5.72
CA ALA A 72 -1.63 3.80 6.72
C ALA A 72 -0.61 4.75 6.08
N VAL A 73 0.19 4.27 5.13
CA VAL A 73 1.15 5.10 4.37
C VAL A 73 0.42 6.10 3.47
N MET A 74 -0.64 5.68 2.79
CA MET A 74 -1.45 6.56 1.94
C MET A 74 -2.01 7.76 2.72
N LYS A 75 -2.44 7.54 3.96
CA LYS A 75 -2.97 8.60 4.83
C LYS A 75 -1.96 9.71 5.14
N LEU A 76 -0.67 9.43 5.13
CA LEU A 76 0.36 10.43 5.39
C LEU A 76 0.34 11.56 4.34
N ARG A 77 -0.15 11.28 3.13
CA ARG A 77 -0.24 12.25 2.04
C ARG A 77 -1.54 12.09 1.23
N LEU A 78 -2.66 12.06 1.91
CA LEU A 78 -3.96 11.75 1.31
C LEU A 78 -4.31 12.64 0.11
N MET A 79 -3.93 13.91 0.14
CA MET A 79 -4.15 14.84 -0.98
C MET A 79 -3.41 14.43 -2.25
N ALA A 80 -2.24 13.82 -2.13
CA ALA A 80 -1.51 13.30 -3.29
C ALA A 80 -2.25 12.13 -3.98
N TRP A 81 -3.11 11.44 -3.25
CA TRP A 81 -3.91 10.32 -3.74
C TRP A 81 -5.30 10.72 -4.25
N SER A 82 -5.65 12.02 -4.22
CA SER A 82 -6.99 12.52 -4.55
C SER A 82 -7.52 12.01 -5.89
N ARG A 83 -6.68 11.90 -6.93
CA ARG A 83 -7.07 11.38 -8.24
C ARG A 83 -7.55 9.94 -8.20
N LEU A 84 -6.87 9.07 -7.42
CA LEU A 84 -7.25 7.67 -7.24
C LEU A 84 -8.38 7.50 -6.21
N LEU A 85 -8.62 8.50 -5.38
CA LEU A 85 -9.66 8.48 -4.37
C LEU A 85 -11.00 9.07 -4.85
N THR A 86 -11.03 9.66 -6.04
CA THR A 86 -12.27 10.22 -6.62
C THR A 86 -13.17 9.07 -7.12
N PRO A 87 -14.33 8.83 -6.49
CA PRO A 87 -15.22 7.76 -6.88
C PRO A 87 -15.70 7.92 -8.33
N ARG A 88 -15.99 6.79 -8.98
CA ARG A 88 -16.52 6.71 -10.37
C ARG A 88 -15.53 7.12 -11.46
N THR A 89 -14.26 7.31 -11.14
CA THR A 89 -13.21 7.42 -12.17
C THR A 89 -12.62 6.05 -12.46
N ILE A 90 -12.05 5.87 -13.65
CA ILE A 90 -11.35 4.61 -14.01
C ILE A 90 -10.16 4.41 -13.08
N GLU A 91 -9.47 5.49 -12.76
CA GLU A 91 -8.30 5.49 -11.88
C GLU A 91 -8.63 5.00 -10.47
N HIS A 92 -9.83 5.32 -9.95
CA HIS A 92 -10.29 4.81 -8.66
C HIS A 92 -10.35 3.27 -8.63
N GLY A 93 -10.65 2.66 -9.77
CA GLY A 93 -10.64 1.21 -9.91
C GLY A 93 -9.32 0.55 -9.53
N LEU A 94 -8.17 1.26 -9.67
CA LEU A 94 -6.86 0.76 -9.27
C LEU A 94 -6.73 0.57 -7.75
N LEU A 95 -7.48 1.32 -6.94
CA LEU A 95 -7.45 1.16 -5.48
C LEU A 95 -8.43 0.11 -4.96
N LEU A 96 -9.47 -0.21 -5.70
CA LEU A 96 -10.55 -1.08 -5.21
C LEU A 96 -10.06 -2.43 -4.67
N PRO A 97 -9.14 -3.18 -5.34
CA PRO A 97 -8.65 -4.45 -4.81
C PRO A 97 -7.99 -4.32 -3.45
N ILE A 98 -7.35 -3.17 -3.17
CA ILE A 98 -6.73 -2.88 -1.88
C ILE A 98 -7.80 -2.45 -0.87
N LEU A 99 -8.69 -1.53 -1.27
CA LEU A 99 -9.72 -0.98 -0.39
C LEU A 99 -10.74 -2.02 0.07
N PHE A 100 -11.00 -3.08 -0.71
CA PHE A 100 -11.84 -4.21 -0.30
C PHE A 100 -11.32 -4.89 0.98
N HIS A 101 -10.02 -4.88 1.21
CA HIS A 101 -9.40 -5.45 2.41
C HIS A 101 -9.17 -4.41 3.52
N CYS A 102 -9.40 -3.12 3.25
CA CYS A 102 -9.27 -2.06 4.24
C CYS A 102 -10.58 -1.93 5.04
N VAL A 103 -10.77 -2.82 5.98
CA VAL A 103 -11.95 -2.88 6.85
C VAL A 103 -11.55 -2.77 8.32
N ASP A 104 -12.43 -2.18 9.13
CA ASP A 104 -12.28 -2.15 10.57
C ASP A 104 -12.57 -3.52 11.21
N ASP A 105 -12.50 -3.60 12.53
CA ASP A 105 -12.74 -4.85 13.27
C ASP A 105 -14.19 -5.33 13.22
N THR A 106 -15.11 -4.47 12.78
CA THR A 106 -16.52 -4.80 12.54
C THR A 106 -16.81 -5.16 11.08
N GLY A 107 -15.78 -5.18 10.22
CA GLY A 107 -15.89 -5.46 8.79
C GLY A 107 -16.43 -4.30 7.94
N HIS A 108 -16.44 -3.08 8.49
CA HIS A 108 -16.83 -1.90 7.73
C HIS A 108 -15.64 -1.32 6.97
N PRO A 109 -15.84 -0.83 5.71
CA PRO A 109 -14.80 -0.12 4.99
C PRO A 109 -14.30 1.09 5.77
N VAL A 110 -12.98 1.23 5.89
CA VAL A 110 -12.36 2.40 6.53
C VAL A 110 -12.35 3.63 5.62
N LEU A 111 -12.61 3.41 4.32
CA LEU A 111 -12.69 4.47 3.32
C LEU A 111 -13.79 4.15 2.31
N GLY A 112 -14.62 5.15 2.03
CA GLY A 112 -15.69 5.05 1.03
C GLY A 112 -16.97 4.39 1.54
N PRO A 113 -18.02 4.37 0.71
CA PRO A 113 -19.29 3.75 1.06
C PRO A 113 -19.17 2.23 1.04
N ARG A 114 -20.06 1.57 1.80
CA ARG A 114 -20.21 0.11 1.70
C ARG A 114 -20.56 -0.28 0.27
N LEU A 115 -19.77 -1.17 -0.29
CA LEU A 115 -20.10 -1.80 -1.55
C LEU A 115 -21.26 -2.77 -1.34
N ARG A 116 -22.28 -2.65 -2.17
CA ARG A 116 -23.51 -3.46 -2.06
C ARG A 116 -23.67 -4.31 -3.31
N GLY A 117 -24.09 -5.54 -3.11
CA GLY A 117 -24.40 -6.48 -4.18
C GLY A 117 -24.25 -7.92 -3.69
N PRO A 118 -24.98 -8.89 -4.31
CA PRO A 118 -24.95 -10.29 -3.89
C PRO A 118 -23.57 -10.95 -4.04
N ASP A 119 -22.78 -10.50 -5.04
CA ASP A 119 -21.47 -11.09 -5.34
C ASP A 119 -20.31 -10.35 -4.66
N MET A 120 -20.57 -9.25 -3.95
CA MET A 120 -19.53 -8.43 -3.31
C MET A 120 -18.67 -9.21 -2.30
N PRO A 121 -19.22 -10.09 -1.44
CA PRO A 121 -18.39 -10.88 -0.53
C PRO A 121 -17.39 -11.79 -1.26
N PHE A 122 -17.77 -12.34 -2.41
CA PHE A 122 -16.88 -13.15 -3.23
C PHE A 122 -15.76 -12.30 -3.85
N PHE A 123 -16.11 -11.20 -4.53
CA PHE A 123 -15.12 -10.29 -5.13
C PHE A 123 -14.16 -9.73 -4.07
N ALA A 124 -14.66 -9.30 -2.92
CA ALA A 124 -13.83 -8.80 -1.84
C ALA A 124 -12.82 -9.86 -1.36
N ARG A 125 -13.25 -11.12 -1.24
CA ARG A 125 -12.37 -12.21 -0.80
C ARG A 125 -11.26 -12.52 -1.80
N GLU A 126 -11.55 -12.47 -3.10
CA GLU A 126 -10.60 -12.83 -4.17
C GLU A 126 -9.77 -11.64 -4.66
N ALA A 127 -10.12 -10.41 -4.28
CA ALA A 127 -9.48 -9.18 -4.76
C ALA A 127 -7.97 -9.10 -4.50
N TRP A 128 -7.45 -9.84 -3.51
CA TRP A 128 -6.01 -9.89 -3.24
C TRP A 128 -5.18 -10.37 -4.43
N ARG A 129 -5.78 -11.17 -5.32
CA ARG A 129 -5.12 -11.70 -6.52
C ARG A 129 -4.77 -10.62 -7.53
N ASP A 130 -5.53 -9.53 -7.54
CA ASP A 130 -5.33 -8.41 -8.46
C ASP A 130 -4.33 -7.38 -7.91
N ILE A 131 -3.97 -7.47 -6.61
CA ILE A 131 -3.10 -6.47 -5.96
C ILE A 131 -1.74 -6.34 -6.65
N PRO A 132 -1.02 -7.39 -7.04
CA PRO A 132 0.25 -7.23 -7.75
C PRO A 132 0.11 -6.41 -9.04
N ALA A 133 -0.91 -6.70 -9.84
CA ALA A 133 -1.17 -6.01 -11.11
C ALA A 133 -1.56 -4.54 -10.88
N VAL A 134 -2.41 -4.25 -9.89
CA VAL A 134 -2.81 -2.86 -9.61
C VAL A 134 -1.68 -2.05 -8.99
N VAL A 135 -0.77 -2.64 -8.23
CA VAL A 135 0.43 -1.94 -7.73
C VAL A 135 1.29 -1.47 -8.89
N GLU A 136 1.53 -2.34 -9.89
CA GLU A 136 2.27 -1.94 -11.10
C GLU A 136 1.49 -0.89 -11.90
N ALA A 137 0.19 -1.05 -12.08
CA ALA A 137 -0.63 -0.06 -12.78
C ALA A 137 -0.62 1.31 -12.08
N MET A 138 -0.66 1.35 -10.75
CA MET A 138 -0.50 2.59 -9.99
C MET A 138 0.89 3.20 -10.15
N ARG A 139 1.95 2.36 -10.17
CA ARG A 139 3.30 2.82 -10.45
C ARG A 139 3.37 3.50 -11.82
N GLN A 140 2.82 2.88 -12.85
CA GLN A 140 2.73 3.44 -14.20
C GLN A 140 1.95 4.76 -14.24
N PHE A 141 0.84 4.81 -13.51
CA PHE A 141 0.03 6.03 -13.40
C PHE A 141 0.81 7.22 -12.83
N TRP A 142 1.72 6.97 -11.87
CA TRP A 142 2.52 8.03 -11.24
C TRP A 142 3.85 8.32 -11.95
N MET A 143 4.31 7.48 -12.86
CA MET A 143 5.60 7.63 -13.55
C MET A 143 5.75 9.00 -14.26
N PRO A 144 4.75 9.50 -15.01
CA PRO A 144 4.89 10.79 -15.69
C PRO A 144 5.14 11.96 -14.75
N THR A 145 4.55 11.95 -13.55
CA THR A 145 4.68 13.04 -12.59
C THR A 145 6.05 13.07 -11.88
N ARG A 146 6.74 11.93 -11.82
CA ARG A 146 8.08 11.84 -11.22
C ARG A 146 9.15 12.59 -12.02
N PHE A 147 8.99 12.61 -13.35
CA PHE A 147 9.95 13.26 -14.25
C PHE A 147 9.68 14.77 -14.43
N THR A 148 8.45 15.23 -14.19
CA THR A 148 8.12 16.66 -14.30
C THR A 148 8.55 17.45 -13.06
N ASN A 149 8.69 16.84 -11.90
CA ASN A 149 9.11 17.51 -10.66
C ASN A 149 10.63 17.56 -10.46
N GLY A 150 11.41 16.99 -11.38
CA GLY A 150 12.88 17.03 -11.36
C GLY A 150 13.50 18.07 -12.30
N ALA A 151 12.69 18.86 -13.00
CA ALA A 151 13.12 19.87 -13.98
C ALA A 151 12.86 21.30 -13.48
N SER A 152 13.23 21.59 -12.22
CA SER A 152 13.17 22.95 -11.65
C SER A 152 14.46 23.25 -10.92
#